data_49663e32b20fa2a46757e5903f8d8eda
#
_entry.id   49663e32b20fa2a46757e5903f8d8eda
#
_cell.length_a   1.000
_cell.length_b   1.000
_cell.length_c   1.000
_cell.angle_alpha   90.00
_cell.angle_beta   90.00
_cell.angle_gamma   90.00
#
_symmetry.space_group_name_H-M   'P 1'
#
loop_
_entity.id
_entity.type
_entity.pdbx_description
1 polymer ?
#
loop_
_entity_poly.entity_id
_entity_poly.type
_entity_poly.pdbx_seq_one_letter_code
_entity_poly.pdbx_strand_id
1 'polypeptide(L)'
;MNRRDFLKILGLFALSPKKILAQKIKTKEAVVIGAGIIGCSIAYELSKRGVAVTLIDKSVPGSGCSGSSFSWINATYPKKPYSYNLFSQLGINAFHLVQRELSLDIKWNGSLEWASKIGDQQTLIESVNELQNYPKSTATSIIGYKKAKKLEPYVNFKGNENIVFSKADGAIDPKDAISKMINAIKKNGGAILYPCKFEKIIESNDLFSKVKTSMGVLKSENIIFCNGVDIDKSFNTNFLKAPRPGVIIKTKPKKNLINS
;
A
#
# COMPACT_ATOMS: atom_id res chain seq x y z
N MET A 1 11.03 17.45 35.50
CA MET A 1 10.39 16.16 35.87
C MET A 1 11.50 15.25 36.35
N ASN A 2 11.47 14.83 37.63
CA ASN A 2 12.54 14.00 38.15
C ASN A 2 12.26 12.50 37.92
N ARG A 3 13.27 11.66 38.07
CA ARG A 3 13.19 10.21 37.78
C ARG A 3 12.08 9.47 38.58
N ARG A 4 11.74 9.97 39.78
CA ARG A 4 10.68 9.42 40.61
C ARG A 4 9.28 9.71 40.10
N ASP A 5 9.07 10.90 39.54
CA ASP A 5 7.75 11.27 38.98
C ASP A 5 7.48 10.54 37.64
N PHE A 6 8.54 10.29 36.85
CA PHE A 6 8.47 9.46 35.65
C PHE A 6 8.10 8.00 36.00
N LEU A 7 8.69 7.43 37.04
CA LEU A 7 8.35 6.05 37.45
C LEU A 7 6.94 5.93 38.05
N LYS A 8 6.42 6.97 38.71
CA LYS A 8 5.02 6.98 39.17
C LYS A 8 4.03 7.02 38.02
N ILE A 9 4.34 7.79 36.98
CA ILE A 9 3.54 7.85 35.76
C ILE A 9 3.57 6.51 35.00
N LEU A 10 4.74 5.87 34.89
CA LEU A 10 4.86 4.52 34.31
C LEU A 10 4.07 3.46 35.11
N GLY A 11 4.10 3.54 36.45
CA GLY A 11 3.35 2.64 37.32
C GLY A 11 1.84 2.76 37.19
N LEU A 12 1.33 3.96 36.94
CA LEU A 12 -0.10 4.20 36.69
C LEU A 12 -0.55 3.61 35.31
N PHE A 13 0.34 3.59 34.31
CA PHE A 13 0.06 2.93 33.02
C PHE A 13 0.13 1.41 33.10
N ALA A 14 0.92 0.84 34.01
CA ALA A 14 1.05 -0.61 34.17
C ALA A 14 -0.14 -1.24 34.90
N LEU A 15 -0.91 -0.49 35.68
CA LEU A 15 -2.00 -1.02 36.50
C LEU A 15 -3.40 -1.00 35.88
N SER A 16 -3.57 -0.48 34.64
CA SER A 16 -4.89 -0.47 33.99
C SER A 16 -4.86 -0.53 32.46
N PRO A 17 -4.19 -1.48 31.82
CA PRO A 17 -4.27 -1.56 30.35
C PRO A 17 -5.62 -2.10 29.84
N LYS A 18 -6.40 -2.78 30.68
CA LYS A 18 -7.66 -3.44 30.25
C LYS A 18 -8.92 -2.59 30.42
N LYS A 19 -8.93 -1.56 31.26
CA LYS A 19 -10.12 -0.72 31.45
C LYS A 19 -10.21 0.50 30.55
N ILE A 20 -9.10 1.01 30.05
CA ILE A 20 -9.09 2.18 29.16
C ILE A 20 -9.49 1.79 27.70
N LEU A 21 -9.30 0.53 27.31
CA LEU A 21 -9.69 0.00 25.99
C LEU A 21 -11.13 -0.50 25.93
N ALA A 22 -11.88 -0.49 27.04
CA ALA A 22 -13.25 -0.97 27.11
C ALA A 22 -14.31 0.15 27.14
N GLN A 23 -13.95 1.40 26.90
CA GLN A 23 -14.96 2.35 26.44
C GLN A 23 -15.46 1.83 25.09
N LYS A 24 -16.71 1.32 25.06
CA LYS A 24 -17.46 1.01 23.84
C LYS A 24 -17.27 2.20 22.90
N ILE A 25 -16.30 2.11 21.99
CA ILE A 25 -16.23 3.02 20.87
C ILE A 25 -17.58 2.83 20.21
N LYS A 26 -18.43 3.86 20.29
CA LYS A 26 -19.69 3.92 19.55
C LYS A 26 -19.33 3.46 18.15
N THR A 27 -19.92 2.38 17.67
CA THR A 27 -19.54 1.74 16.41
C THR A 27 -19.63 2.79 15.32
N LYS A 28 -18.50 3.40 15.00
CA LYS A 28 -18.44 4.39 13.92
C LYS A 28 -18.68 3.64 12.62
N GLU A 29 -19.41 4.26 11.74
CA GLU A 29 -19.65 3.73 10.40
C GLU A 29 -18.74 4.40 9.39
N ALA A 30 -18.25 3.63 8.42
CA ALA A 30 -17.46 4.15 7.32
C ALA A 30 -17.87 3.53 5.99
N VAL A 31 -18.05 4.37 4.97
CA VAL A 31 -18.15 3.94 3.58
C VAL A 31 -16.84 4.22 2.88
N VAL A 32 -16.21 3.19 2.32
CA VAL A 32 -14.99 3.30 1.53
C VAL A 32 -15.33 3.12 0.06
N ILE A 33 -14.97 4.09 -0.77
CA ILE A 33 -15.31 4.13 -2.20
C ILE A 33 -14.08 3.79 -3.01
N GLY A 34 -14.11 2.64 -3.67
CA GLY A 34 -13.01 2.07 -4.47
C GLY A 34 -12.34 0.89 -3.76
N ALA A 35 -12.49 -0.30 -4.34
CA ALA A 35 -11.92 -1.56 -3.83
C ALA A 35 -10.61 -1.93 -4.56
N GLY A 36 -9.74 -0.94 -4.79
CA GLY A 36 -8.33 -1.14 -5.10
C GLY A 36 -7.53 -1.49 -3.84
N ILE A 37 -6.22 -1.65 -3.97
CA ILE A 37 -5.36 -2.03 -2.84
C ILE A 37 -5.47 -1.02 -1.68
N ILE A 38 -5.57 0.28 -1.96
CA ILE A 38 -5.68 1.32 -0.93
C ILE A 38 -7.01 1.19 -0.19
N GLY A 39 -8.14 1.14 -0.91
CA GLY A 39 -9.44 1.04 -0.27
C GLY A 39 -9.63 -0.26 0.50
N CYS A 40 -9.16 -1.38 -0.04
CA CYS A 40 -9.19 -2.67 0.68
C CYS A 40 -8.33 -2.64 1.94
N SER A 41 -7.15 -2.03 1.92
CA SER A 41 -6.27 -1.90 3.09
C SER A 41 -6.92 -1.04 4.17
N ILE A 42 -7.51 0.11 3.80
CA ILE A 42 -8.21 0.99 4.75
C ILE A 42 -9.44 0.28 5.33
N ALA A 43 -10.26 -0.34 4.49
CA ALA A 43 -11.44 -1.06 4.93
C ALA A 43 -11.09 -2.23 5.85
N TYR A 44 -10.02 -2.96 5.57
CA TYR A 44 -9.50 -4.03 6.42
C TYR A 44 -9.10 -3.49 7.80
N GLU A 45 -8.26 -2.46 7.85
CA GLU A 45 -7.80 -1.88 9.11
C GLU A 45 -8.93 -1.27 9.95
N LEU A 46 -9.92 -0.65 9.32
CA LEU A 46 -11.10 -0.14 10.01
C LEU A 46 -11.96 -1.28 10.56
N SER A 47 -12.27 -2.29 9.76
CA SER A 47 -13.06 -3.46 10.20
C SER A 47 -12.39 -4.21 11.34
N LYS A 48 -11.07 -4.36 11.30
CA LYS A 48 -10.27 -4.97 12.36
C LYS A 48 -10.38 -4.20 13.69
N ARG A 49 -10.62 -2.89 13.64
CA ARG A 49 -10.84 -2.02 14.81
C ARG A 49 -12.30 -1.93 15.24
N GLY A 50 -13.19 -2.74 14.68
CA GLY A 50 -14.61 -2.77 15.03
C GLY A 50 -15.45 -1.64 14.41
N VAL A 51 -14.94 -0.96 13.39
CA VAL A 51 -15.72 0.00 12.60
C VAL A 51 -16.64 -0.78 11.65
N ALA A 52 -17.92 -0.39 11.59
CA ALA A 52 -18.86 -0.95 10.61
C ALA A 52 -18.53 -0.39 9.22
N VAL A 53 -17.85 -1.19 8.40
CA VAL A 53 -17.35 -0.75 7.08
C VAL A 53 -18.23 -1.26 5.96
N THR A 54 -18.59 -0.37 5.03
CA THR A 54 -19.14 -0.73 3.72
C THR A 54 -18.13 -0.31 2.65
N LEU A 55 -17.50 -1.28 1.99
CA LEU A 55 -16.60 -1.05 0.86
C LEU A 55 -17.38 -1.19 -0.44
N ILE A 56 -17.35 -0.16 -1.30
CA ILE A 56 -18.04 -0.19 -2.59
C ILE A 56 -17.06 -0.03 -3.74
N ASP A 57 -17.35 -0.68 -4.87
CA ASP A 57 -16.64 -0.47 -6.14
C ASP A 57 -17.61 -0.51 -7.31
N LYS A 58 -17.37 0.34 -8.32
CA LYS A 58 -18.14 0.36 -9.56
C LYS A 58 -18.01 -0.92 -10.39
N SER A 59 -16.97 -1.71 -10.14
CA SER A 59 -16.61 -2.91 -10.87
C SER A 59 -16.10 -3.98 -9.91
N VAL A 60 -15.52 -5.04 -10.44
CA VAL A 60 -14.90 -6.11 -9.63
C VAL A 60 -13.73 -5.52 -8.84
N PRO A 61 -13.62 -5.82 -7.52
CA PRO A 61 -12.49 -5.37 -6.71
C PRO A 61 -11.14 -5.68 -7.36
N GLY A 62 -10.26 -4.68 -7.34
CA GLY A 62 -8.94 -4.79 -7.95
C GLY A 62 -8.90 -4.70 -9.48
N SER A 63 -10.01 -4.46 -10.17
CA SER A 63 -10.05 -4.37 -11.64
C SER A 63 -9.35 -3.13 -12.23
N GLY A 64 -9.07 -2.12 -11.42
CA GLY A 64 -8.35 -0.91 -11.85
C GLY A 64 -6.83 -1.06 -11.84
N CYS A 65 -6.13 0.02 -11.54
CA CYS A 65 -4.65 0.07 -11.52
C CYS A 65 -4.02 -1.01 -10.63
N SER A 66 -4.67 -1.39 -9.51
CA SER A 66 -4.15 -2.40 -8.60
C SER A 66 -3.98 -3.76 -9.27
N GLY A 67 -5.01 -4.25 -9.99
CA GLY A 67 -4.93 -5.54 -10.68
C GLY A 67 -4.13 -5.51 -11.98
N SER A 68 -3.74 -4.33 -12.44
CA SER A 68 -2.88 -4.11 -13.60
C SER A 68 -1.46 -3.69 -13.19
N SER A 69 -1.11 -3.78 -11.91
CA SER A 69 0.23 -3.48 -11.41
C SER A 69 1.17 -4.67 -11.61
N PHE A 70 2.47 -4.41 -11.81
CA PHE A 70 3.51 -5.43 -11.68
C PHE A 70 3.91 -5.70 -10.22
N SER A 71 3.36 -4.91 -9.30
CA SER A 71 3.27 -5.17 -7.86
C SER A 71 4.60 -5.30 -7.12
N TRP A 72 5.55 -4.49 -7.50
CA TRP A 72 6.81 -4.33 -6.78
C TRP A 72 6.59 -3.57 -5.47
N ILE A 73 6.89 -4.21 -4.35
CA ILE A 73 6.92 -3.60 -3.02
C ILE A 73 8.32 -3.04 -2.82
N ASN A 74 8.46 -1.72 -2.84
CA ASN A 74 9.77 -1.08 -2.72
C ASN A 74 9.74 0.21 -1.90
N ALA A 75 10.87 0.50 -1.25
CA ALA A 75 11.15 1.79 -0.63
C ALA A 75 12.50 2.37 -1.09
N THR A 76 13.18 1.70 -1.99
CA THR A 76 14.55 2.01 -2.41
C THR A 76 14.60 2.86 -3.67
N TYR A 77 13.54 2.85 -4.49
CA TYR A 77 13.44 3.77 -5.60
C TYR A 77 13.38 5.22 -5.10
N PRO A 78 14.09 6.16 -5.73
CA PRO A 78 14.12 7.56 -5.29
C PRO A 78 12.74 8.16 -5.13
N LYS A 79 12.37 8.43 -3.90
CA LYS A 79 11.08 9.04 -3.56
C LYS A 79 11.30 10.36 -2.84
N LYS A 80 10.93 11.45 -3.50
CA LYS A 80 11.02 12.82 -2.95
C LYS A 80 9.60 13.38 -2.79
N PRO A 81 9.31 14.16 -1.74
CA PRO A 81 10.20 14.56 -0.64
C PRO A 81 10.44 13.44 0.39
N TYR A 82 11.25 13.70 1.41
CA TYR A 82 11.55 12.74 2.50
C TYR A 82 10.32 12.09 3.12
N SER A 83 9.25 12.85 3.34
CA SER A 83 7.98 12.31 3.86
C SER A 83 7.42 11.16 3.01
N TYR A 84 7.50 11.26 1.70
CA TYR A 84 7.07 10.19 0.80
C TYR A 84 7.97 8.95 0.90
N ASN A 85 9.29 9.17 0.99
CA ASN A 85 10.23 8.07 1.24
C ASN A 85 9.93 7.38 2.57
N LEU A 86 9.75 8.14 3.67
CA LEU A 86 9.40 7.61 5.00
C LEU A 86 8.11 6.76 4.96
N PHE A 87 7.05 7.23 4.30
CA PHE A 87 5.83 6.45 4.13
C PHE A 87 6.08 5.13 3.39
N SER A 88 6.96 5.13 2.40
CA SER A 88 7.31 3.89 1.67
C SER A 88 8.06 2.90 2.58
N GLN A 89 8.96 3.37 3.44
CA GLN A 89 9.66 2.55 4.44
C GLN A 89 8.66 1.95 5.45
N LEU A 90 7.73 2.75 5.96
CA LEU A 90 6.66 2.29 6.84
C LEU A 90 5.75 1.28 6.13
N GLY A 91 5.53 1.46 4.83
CA GLY A 91 4.75 0.56 3.99
C GLY A 91 5.36 -0.85 3.90
N ILE A 92 6.68 -0.98 3.77
CA ILE A 92 7.35 -2.30 3.80
C ILE A 92 7.07 -3.01 5.14
N ASN A 93 7.24 -2.30 6.25
CA ASN A 93 6.95 -2.86 7.58
C ASN A 93 5.48 -3.27 7.73
N ALA A 94 4.56 -2.46 7.21
CA ALA A 94 3.14 -2.79 7.19
C ALA A 94 2.85 -4.05 6.36
N PHE A 95 3.50 -4.24 5.20
CA PHE A 95 3.35 -5.45 4.40
C PHE A 95 3.83 -6.70 5.13
N HIS A 96 4.93 -6.64 5.89
CA HIS A 96 5.35 -7.76 6.74
C HIS A 96 4.33 -8.12 7.82
N LEU A 97 3.64 -7.13 8.40
CA LEU A 97 2.57 -7.36 9.38
C LEU A 97 1.36 -8.01 8.71
N VAL A 98 0.84 -7.40 7.64
CA VAL A 98 -0.34 -7.88 6.92
C VAL A 98 -0.09 -9.24 6.28
N GLN A 99 1.13 -9.53 5.83
CA GLN A 99 1.52 -10.85 5.35
C GLN A 99 1.28 -11.94 6.40
N ARG A 100 1.69 -11.70 7.64
CA ARG A 100 1.46 -12.64 8.74
C ARG A 100 -0.02 -12.77 9.10
N GLU A 101 -0.75 -11.65 9.13
CA GLU A 101 -2.17 -11.62 9.51
C GLU A 101 -3.07 -12.31 8.49
N LEU A 102 -2.79 -12.13 7.21
CA LEU A 102 -3.63 -12.59 6.10
C LEU A 102 -3.00 -13.74 5.30
N SER A 103 -1.83 -14.23 5.71
CA SER A 103 -1.06 -15.26 4.98
C SER A 103 -0.85 -14.89 3.50
N LEU A 104 -0.44 -13.62 3.25
CA LEU A 104 -0.18 -13.16 1.88
C LEU A 104 1.06 -13.88 1.31
N ASP A 105 0.99 -14.26 0.04
CA ASP A 105 2.15 -14.80 -0.68
C ASP A 105 3.02 -13.65 -1.20
N ILE A 106 3.84 -13.09 -0.33
CA ILE A 106 4.83 -12.06 -0.70
C ILE A 106 6.19 -12.71 -0.84
N LYS A 107 6.84 -12.49 -1.98
CA LYS A 107 8.20 -12.94 -2.26
C LYS A 107 9.17 -11.82 -1.90
N TRP A 108 9.92 -11.97 -0.82
CA TRP A 108 10.95 -11.02 -0.36
C TRP A 108 12.32 -11.41 -0.91
N ASN A 109 12.44 -11.48 -2.23
CA ASN A 109 13.68 -11.91 -2.90
C ASN A 109 14.63 -10.73 -3.18
N GLY A 110 14.20 -9.52 -2.90
CA GLY A 110 14.90 -8.30 -3.25
C GLY A 110 14.60 -7.85 -4.67
N SER A 111 15.31 -6.82 -5.11
CA SER A 111 15.24 -6.34 -6.48
C SER A 111 16.60 -5.91 -7.01
N LEU A 112 16.77 -5.98 -8.32
CA LEU A 112 17.92 -5.48 -9.06
C LEU A 112 17.47 -4.35 -9.97
N GLU A 113 18.19 -3.23 -9.93
CA GLU A 113 17.96 -2.10 -10.82
C GLU A 113 19.27 -1.68 -11.48
N TRP A 114 19.25 -1.51 -12.79
CA TRP A 114 20.41 -1.06 -13.56
C TRP A 114 19.96 -0.26 -14.80
N ALA A 115 20.89 0.50 -15.34
CA ALA A 115 20.67 1.21 -16.58
C ALA A 115 21.71 0.78 -17.63
N SER A 116 21.30 0.75 -18.88
CA SER A 116 22.18 0.34 -19.99
C SER A 116 23.05 1.47 -20.52
N LYS A 117 22.68 2.72 -20.27
CA LYS A 117 23.45 3.91 -20.69
C LYS A 117 24.26 4.45 -19.51
N ILE A 118 25.50 4.88 -19.77
CA ILE A 118 26.43 5.36 -18.73
C ILE A 118 25.84 6.54 -17.94
N GLY A 119 25.24 7.53 -18.62
CA GLY A 119 24.62 8.68 -17.95
C GLY A 119 23.47 8.29 -17.03
N ASP A 120 22.63 7.33 -17.46
CA ASP A 120 21.51 6.83 -16.64
C ASP A 120 22.01 6.01 -15.45
N GLN A 121 23.16 5.29 -15.60
CA GLN A 121 23.79 4.58 -14.48
C GLN A 121 24.27 5.55 -13.41
N GLN A 122 24.92 6.64 -13.80
CA GLN A 122 25.40 7.67 -12.86
C GLN A 122 24.23 8.29 -12.11
N THR A 123 23.16 8.67 -12.81
CA THR A 123 21.93 9.21 -12.22
C THR A 123 21.30 8.24 -11.21
N LEU A 124 21.25 6.93 -11.53
CA LEU A 124 20.75 5.91 -10.63
C LEU A 124 21.58 5.83 -9.35
N ILE A 125 22.93 5.81 -9.48
CA ILE A 125 23.85 5.74 -8.33
C ILE A 125 23.70 6.98 -7.43
N GLU A 126 23.68 8.17 -8.01
CA GLU A 126 23.49 9.42 -7.27
C GLU A 126 22.17 9.44 -6.51
N SER A 127 21.09 8.99 -7.16
CA SER A 127 19.78 8.89 -6.55
C SER A 127 19.75 7.92 -5.37
N VAL A 128 20.43 6.78 -5.48
CA VAL A 128 20.53 5.79 -4.41
C VAL A 128 21.36 6.33 -3.25
N ASN A 129 22.49 6.98 -3.53
CA ASN A 129 23.34 7.57 -2.52
C ASN A 129 22.61 8.68 -1.74
N GLU A 130 21.80 9.51 -2.43
CA GLU A 130 20.95 10.51 -1.78
C GLU A 130 19.94 9.86 -0.81
N LEU A 131 19.32 8.75 -1.20
CA LEU A 131 18.38 8.01 -0.33
C LEU A 131 19.07 7.45 0.92
N GLN A 132 20.33 7.02 0.84
CA GLN A 132 21.05 6.49 1.99
C GLN A 132 21.31 7.57 3.06
N ASN A 133 21.25 8.86 2.70
CA ASN A 133 21.35 9.97 3.64
C ASN A 133 20.04 10.22 4.41
N TYR A 134 18.92 9.61 3.99
CA TYR A 134 17.66 9.74 4.71
C TYR A 134 17.65 8.86 5.97
N PRO A 135 17.17 9.37 7.12
CA PRO A 135 17.01 8.57 8.33
C PRO A 135 16.12 7.35 8.05
N LYS A 136 16.54 6.19 8.56
CA LYS A 136 15.80 4.92 8.43
C LYS A 136 15.61 4.42 6.99
N SER A 137 16.44 4.85 6.05
CA SER A 137 16.42 4.31 4.69
C SER A 137 16.69 2.80 4.69
N THR A 138 16.05 2.05 3.78
CA THR A 138 16.40 0.64 3.57
C THR A 138 17.78 0.52 2.97
N ALA A 139 18.56 -0.44 3.45
CA ALA A 139 19.89 -0.68 2.94
C ALA A 139 19.85 -1.17 1.49
N THR A 140 20.51 -0.42 0.62
CA THR A 140 20.81 -0.82 -0.75
C THR A 140 22.32 -1.02 -0.90
N SER A 141 22.72 -1.79 -1.89
CA SER A 141 24.13 -1.96 -2.22
C SER A 141 24.34 -1.90 -3.72
N ILE A 142 25.42 -1.26 -4.14
CA ILE A 142 25.88 -1.35 -5.52
C ILE A 142 26.68 -2.64 -5.63
N ILE A 143 26.27 -3.53 -6.54
CA ILE A 143 26.91 -4.81 -6.76
C ILE A 143 27.47 -4.91 -8.18
N GLY A 144 28.55 -5.65 -8.33
CA GLY A 144 29.13 -5.90 -9.64
C GLY A 144 28.43 -7.05 -10.38
N TYR A 145 28.71 -7.11 -11.68
CA TYR A 145 28.20 -8.12 -12.62
C TYR A 145 28.23 -9.56 -12.08
N LYS A 146 29.38 -10.02 -11.54
CA LYS A 146 29.52 -11.40 -11.05
C LYS A 146 28.50 -11.76 -9.96
N LYS A 147 28.20 -10.81 -9.06
CA LYS A 147 27.22 -11.02 -7.99
C LYS A 147 25.78 -10.97 -8.54
N ALA A 148 25.48 -10.02 -9.42
CA ALA A 148 24.19 -9.94 -10.09
C ALA A 148 23.89 -11.19 -10.92
N LYS A 149 24.86 -11.69 -11.66
CA LYS A 149 24.72 -12.91 -12.45
C LYS A 149 24.49 -14.17 -11.61
N LYS A 150 24.99 -14.22 -10.37
CA LYS A 150 24.65 -15.29 -9.42
C LYS A 150 23.21 -15.20 -8.92
N LEU A 151 22.70 -13.98 -8.71
CA LEU A 151 21.31 -13.76 -8.28
C LEU A 151 20.35 -14.07 -9.43
N GLU A 152 20.64 -13.58 -10.63
CA GLU A 152 19.80 -13.72 -11.83
C GLU A 152 20.61 -14.36 -12.99
N PRO A 153 20.76 -15.70 -12.99
CA PRO A 153 21.62 -16.40 -13.97
C PRO A 153 21.18 -16.22 -15.43
N TYR A 154 19.89 -15.99 -15.65
CA TYR A 154 19.30 -15.89 -16.99
C TYR A 154 19.21 -14.45 -17.52
N VAL A 155 19.44 -13.44 -16.68
CA VAL A 155 19.49 -12.05 -17.13
C VAL A 155 20.78 -11.79 -17.89
N ASN A 156 20.69 -11.17 -19.06
CA ASN A 156 21.83 -10.86 -19.90
C ASN A 156 22.40 -9.47 -19.57
N PHE A 157 23.19 -9.40 -18.51
CA PHE A 157 23.96 -8.19 -18.17
C PHE A 157 25.14 -8.04 -19.14
N LYS A 158 25.48 -6.78 -19.50
CA LYS A 158 26.61 -6.47 -20.41
C LYS A 158 27.98 -6.58 -19.75
N GLY A 159 28.04 -6.64 -18.43
CA GLY A 159 29.26 -6.83 -17.66
C GLY A 159 29.92 -5.56 -17.14
N ASN A 160 29.49 -4.40 -17.59
CA ASN A 160 29.98 -3.08 -17.19
C ASN A 160 28.96 -2.24 -16.43
N GLU A 161 27.80 -2.81 -16.08
CA GLU A 161 26.76 -2.12 -15.34
C GLU A 161 27.09 -2.02 -13.85
N ASN A 162 26.76 -0.88 -13.26
CA ASN A 162 26.56 -0.76 -11.83
C ASN A 162 25.11 -1.16 -11.54
N ILE A 163 24.95 -2.16 -10.71
CA ILE A 163 23.65 -2.77 -10.41
C ILE A 163 23.31 -2.46 -8.96
N VAL A 164 22.19 -1.81 -8.76
CA VAL A 164 21.65 -1.54 -7.42
C VAL A 164 20.87 -2.76 -6.96
N PHE A 165 21.22 -3.28 -5.81
CA PHE A 165 20.52 -4.39 -5.16
C PHE A 165 19.85 -3.89 -3.89
N SER A 166 18.53 -4.13 -3.79
CA SER A 166 17.74 -3.90 -2.59
C SER A 166 17.22 -5.22 -2.04
N LYS A 167 17.73 -5.62 -0.88
CA LYS A 167 17.33 -6.86 -0.21
C LYS A 167 15.92 -6.75 0.42
N ALA A 168 15.47 -5.54 0.75
CA ALA A 168 14.19 -5.31 1.44
C ALA A 168 12.98 -5.33 0.52
N ASP A 169 13.19 -5.33 -0.77
CA ASP A 169 12.11 -5.27 -1.75
C ASP A 169 11.46 -6.64 -1.95
N GLY A 170 10.20 -6.61 -2.35
CA GLY A 170 9.43 -7.81 -2.60
C GLY A 170 8.43 -7.66 -3.73
N ALA A 171 7.77 -8.76 -4.05
CA ALA A 171 6.71 -8.82 -5.04
C ALA A 171 5.48 -9.54 -4.48
N ILE A 172 4.30 -9.12 -4.91
CA ILE A 172 3.02 -9.67 -4.47
C ILE A 172 2.05 -9.81 -5.65
N ASP A 173 1.16 -10.79 -5.62
CA ASP A 173 -0.03 -10.76 -6.49
C ASP A 173 -1.09 -9.84 -5.86
N PRO A 174 -1.40 -8.67 -6.48
CA PRO A 174 -2.35 -7.75 -5.91
C PRO A 174 -3.78 -8.28 -5.91
N LYS A 175 -4.13 -9.21 -6.78
CA LYS A 175 -5.45 -9.83 -6.82
C LYS A 175 -5.64 -10.79 -5.64
N ASP A 176 -4.61 -11.58 -5.33
CA ASP A 176 -4.62 -12.45 -4.14
C ASP A 176 -4.70 -11.59 -2.87
N ALA A 177 -3.89 -10.56 -2.75
CA ALA A 177 -3.91 -9.66 -1.60
C ALA A 177 -5.29 -9.00 -1.39
N ILE A 178 -5.88 -8.44 -2.45
CA ILE A 178 -7.21 -7.83 -2.40
C ILE A 178 -8.27 -8.86 -1.99
N SER A 179 -8.24 -10.06 -2.56
CA SER A 179 -9.17 -11.15 -2.23
C SER A 179 -9.08 -11.52 -0.74
N LYS A 180 -7.88 -11.68 -0.21
CA LYS A 180 -7.65 -12.00 1.21
C LYS A 180 -8.11 -10.87 2.15
N MET A 181 -7.84 -9.61 1.78
CA MET A 181 -8.35 -8.45 2.53
C MET A 181 -9.88 -8.40 2.55
N ILE A 182 -10.54 -8.61 1.41
CA ILE A 182 -12.00 -8.68 1.30
C ILE A 182 -12.59 -9.77 2.20
N ASN A 183 -11.98 -10.96 2.18
CA ASN A 183 -12.42 -12.06 3.03
C ASN A 183 -12.28 -11.71 4.52
N ALA A 184 -11.19 -11.05 4.90
CA ALA A 184 -10.99 -10.59 6.27
C ALA A 184 -11.98 -9.48 6.67
N ILE A 185 -12.28 -8.52 5.78
CA ILE A 185 -13.30 -7.50 6.00
C ILE A 185 -14.66 -8.14 6.27
N LYS A 186 -15.07 -9.11 5.44
CA LYS A 186 -16.33 -9.85 5.63
C LYS A 186 -16.35 -10.61 6.96
N LYS A 187 -15.25 -11.28 7.31
CA LYS A 187 -15.10 -11.98 8.59
C LYS A 187 -15.24 -11.06 9.79
N ASN A 188 -14.79 -9.80 9.66
CA ASN A 188 -14.93 -8.77 10.69
C ASN A 188 -16.31 -8.07 10.67
N GLY A 189 -17.27 -8.53 9.86
CA GLY A 189 -18.62 -7.99 9.78
C GLY A 189 -18.81 -6.83 8.78
N GLY A 190 -17.79 -6.52 7.96
CA GLY A 190 -17.89 -5.49 6.93
C GLY A 190 -18.65 -5.96 5.69
N ALA A 191 -19.30 -5.03 4.99
CA ALA A 191 -20.03 -5.26 3.75
C ALA A 191 -19.20 -4.87 2.52
N ILE A 192 -19.32 -5.65 1.44
CA ILE A 192 -18.68 -5.38 0.15
C ILE A 192 -19.75 -5.35 -0.92
N LEU A 193 -19.90 -4.20 -1.60
CA LEU A 193 -20.90 -4.01 -2.65
C LEU A 193 -20.22 -3.72 -3.99
N TYR A 194 -20.41 -4.60 -4.95
CA TYR A 194 -20.02 -4.41 -6.34
C TYR A 194 -20.87 -5.28 -7.28
N PRO A 195 -21.21 -4.80 -8.49
CA PRO A 195 -20.94 -3.47 -9.01
C PRO A 195 -21.79 -2.41 -8.31
N CYS A 196 -21.15 -1.45 -7.63
CA CYS A 196 -21.81 -0.36 -6.91
C CYS A 196 -21.05 0.93 -7.17
N LYS A 197 -21.58 1.77 -8.08
CA LYS A 197 -20.93 3.02 -8.48
C LYS A 197 -21.36 4.15 -7.56
N PHE A 198 -20.40 4.88 -6.98
CA PHE A 198 -20.64 6.17 -6.37
C PHE A 198 -21.10 7.18 -7.43
N GLU A 199 -22.13 7.95 -7.15
CA GLU A 199 -22.66 8.97 -8.05
C GLU A 199 -22.42 10.39 -7.52
N LYS A 200 -22.86 10.67 -6.29
CA LYS A 200 -22.70 11.99 -5.65
C LYS A 200 -22.94 11.95 -4.15
N ILE A 201 -22.45 12.96 -3.46
CA ILE A 201 -22.88 13.29 -2.10
C ILE A 201 -24.21 14.00 -2.19
N ILE A 202 -25.24 13.53 -1.46
CA ILE A 202 -26.59 14.13 -1.43
C ILE A 202 -26.68 15.10 -0.27
N GLU A 203 -26.12 14.73 0.88
CA GLU A 203 -26.19 15.46 2.13
C GLU A 203 -24.92 15.22 2.93
N SER A 204 -24.40 16.24 3.56
CA SER A 204 -23.26 16.12 4.47
C SER A 204 -23.37 17.17 5.57
N ASN A 205 -23.18 16.75 6.82
CA ASN A 205 -23.10 17.59 8.00
C ASN A 205 -22.07 16.98 8.98
N ASP A 206 -21.92 17.58 10.16
CA ASP A 206 -20.92 17.16 11.16
C ASP A 206 -21.17 15.75 11.72
N LEU A 207 -22.38 15.21 11.57
CA LEU A 207 -22.76 13.92 12.14
C LEU A 207 -22.72 12.78 11.13
N PHE A 208 -23.05 13.05 9.86
CA PHE A 208 -23.10 12.04 8.82
C PHE A 208 -23.06 12.64 7.41
N SER A 209 -22.76 11.76 6.46
CA SER A 209 -22.95 12.03 5.03
C SER A 209 -23.85 10.96 4.39
N LYS A 210 -24.66 11.37 3.42
CA LYS A 210 -25.42 10.49 2.55
C LYS A 210 -24.83 10.52 1.15
N VAL A 211 -24.51 9.36 0.62
CA VAL A 211 -23.99 9.19 -0.73
C VAL A 211 -24.99 8.42 -1.58
N LYS A 212 -25.25 8.94 -2.79
CA LYS A 212 -26.02 8.23 -3.81
C LYS A 212 -25.08 7.28 -4.56
N THR A 213 -25.54 6.06 -4.74
CA THR A 213 -24.88 5.02 -5.52
C THR A 213 -25.84 4.41 -6.53
N SER A 214 -25.32 3.63 -7.47
CA SER A 214 -26.15 2.88 -8.42
C SER A 214 -27.03 1.80 -7.78
N MET A 215 -26.79 1.47 -6.49
CA MET A 215 -27.54 0.48 -5.72
C MET A 215 -28.45 1.11 -4.63
N GLY A 216 -28.55 2.46 -4.60
CA GLY A 216 -29.32 3.18 -3.60
C GLY A 216 -28.48 4.16 -2.81
N VAL A 217 -29.02 4.61 -1.66
CA VAL A 217 -28.40 5.61 -0.81
C VAL A 217 -27.73 4.93 0.39
N LEU A 218 -26.45 5.24 0.61
CA LEU A 218 -25.71 4.85 1.81
C LEU A 218 -25.57 6.06 2.73
N LYS A 219 -25.75 5.84 4.03
CA LYS A 219 -25.52 6.83 5.08
C LYS A 219 -24.34 6.36 5.94
N SER A 220 -23.45 7.27 6.28
CA SER A 220 -22.30 6.95 7.14
C SER A 220 -21.75 8.21 7.81
N GLU A 221 -21.14 8.04 8.99
CA GLU A 221 -20.39 9.11 9.64
C GLU A 221 -19.15 9.52 8.85
N ASN A 222 -18.53 8.58 8.14
CA ASN A 222 -17.29 8.82 7.41
C ASN A 222 -17.38 8.27 5.98
N ILE A 223 -17.00 9.08 5.01
CA ILE A 223 -16.86 8.68 3.61
C ILE A 223 -15.39 8.81 3.23
N ILE A 224 -14.80 7.73 2.74
CA ILE A 224 -13.37 7.65 2.38
C ILE A 224 -13.27 7.34 0.90
N PHE A 225 -12.69 8.26 0.14
CA PHE A 225 -12.53 8.13 -1.30
C PHE A 225 -11.19 7.49 -1.64
N CYS A 226 -11.23 6.31 -2.26
CA CYS A 226 -10.09 5.53 -2.71
C CYS A 226 -10.24 5.11 -4.19
N ASN A 227 -10.98 5.87 -4.97
CA ASN A 227 -11.40 5.53 -6.34
C ASN A 227 -10.36 5.92 -7.42
N GLY A 228 -9.10 6.10 -7.01
CA GLY A 228 -7.95 6.30 -7.91
C GLY A 228 -8.13 7.49 -8.84
N VAL A 229 -7.94 7.28 -10.13
CA VAL A 229 -8.02 8.36 -11.14
C VAL A 229 -9.41 9.00 -11.29
N ASP A 230 -10.44 8.40 -10.74
CA ASP A 230 -11.80 8.97 -10.77
C ASP A 230 -12.07 9.94 -9.63
N ILE A 231 -11.08 10.26 -8.77
CA ILE A 231 -11.25 11.16 -7.62
C ILE A 231 -11.72 12.56 -8.07
N ASP A 232 -11.11 13.09 -9.13
CA ASP A 232 -11.45 14.40 -9.66
C ASP A 232 -12.88 14.47 -10.18
N LYS A 233 -13.35 13.39 -10.81
CA LYS A 233 -14.75 13.28 -11.25
C LYS A 233 -15.72 13.27 -10.08
N SER A 234 -15.31 12.70 -8.95
CA SER A 234 -16.15 12.64 -7.74
C SER A 234 -16.40 14.01 -7.11
N PHE A 235 -15.45 14.93 -7.27
CA PHE A 235 -15.49 16.27 -6.65
C PHE A 235 -15.56 17.41 -7.67
N ASN A 236 -15.58 17.10 -8.95
CA ASN A 236 -15.50 18.08 -10.04
C ASN A 236 -14.25 18.99 -9.87
N THR A 237 -13.11 18.38 -9.66
CA THR A 237 -11.81 19.03 -9.41
C THR A 237 -10.79 18.61 -10.46
N ASN A 238 -9.65 19.29 -10.45
CA ASN A 238 -8.49 19.01 -11.28
C ASN A 238 -7.24 18.83 -10.42
N PHE A 239 -7.33 18.12 -9.31
CA PHE A 239 -6.18 17.86 -8.43
C PHE A 239 -5.12 16.98 -9.07
N LEU A 240 -5.57 16.02 -9.89
CA LEU A 240 -4.66 15.09 -10.53
C LEU A 240 -4.07 15.72 -11.81
N LYS A 241 -2.74 15.67 -11.92
CA LYS A 241 -2.10 15.86 -13.21
C LYS A 241 -2.58 14.75 -14.16
N ALA A 242 -2.61 15.04 -15.47
CA ALA A 242 -2.97 14.04 -16.47
C ALA A 242 -2.26 12.71 -16.20
N PRO A 243 -3.00 11.60 -16.03
CA PRO A 243 -2.40 10.32 -15.72
C PRO A 243 -1.46 9.90 -16.84
N ARG A 244 -0.27 9.43 -16.49
CA ARG A 244 0.64 8.80 -17.44
C ARG A 244 0.35 7.30 -17.41
N PRO A 245 -0.24 6.73 -18.47
CA PRO A 245 -0.52 5.30 -18.51
C PRO A 245 0.79 4.51 -18.54
N GLY A 246 0.88 3.50 -17.69
CA GLY A 246 1.91 2.46 -17.79
C GLY A 246 1.37 1.31 -18.65
N VAL A 247 2.23 0.71 -19.45
CA VAL A 247 1.91 -0.51 -20.21
C VAL A 247 2.54 -1.71 -19.50
N ILE A 248 1.73 -2.70 -19.18
CA ILE A 248 2.20 -3.97 -18.61
C ILE A 248 1.93 -5.08 -19.62
N ILE A 249 2.98 -5.77 -20.03
CA ILE A 249 2.89 -6.91 -20.92
C ILE A 249 2.96 -8.19 -20.05
N LYS A 250 1.92 -9.02 -20.15
CA LYS A 250 1.88 -10.34 -19.50
C LYS A 250 2.21 -11.41 -20.53
N THR A 251 3.20 -12.22 -20.22
CA THR A 251 3.52 -13.41 -21.02
C THR A 251 2.83 -14.65 -20.45
N LYS A 252 2.75 -15.72 -21.24
CA LYS A 252 2.38 -17.03 -20.70
C LYS A 252 3.42 -17.45 -19.66
N PRO A 253 3.02 -18.15 -18.59
CA PRO A 253 3.96 -18.69 -17.62
C PRO A 253 5.02 -19.53 -18.33
N LYS A 254 6.30 -19.25 -18.05
CA LYS A 254 7.43 -20.06 -18.45
C LYS A 254 8.16 -20.53 -17.19
N LYS A 255 9.01 -21.54 -17.32
CA LYS A 255 9.91 -22.00 -16.26
C LYS A 255 10.60 -20.77 -15.66
N ASN A 256 10.77 -20.74 -14.35
CA ASN A 256 11.36 -19.61 -13.63
C ASN A 256 12.65 -19.14 -14.29
N LEU A 257 12.60 -17.98 -14.92
CA LEU A 257 13.75 -17.33 -15.57
C LEU A 257 14.31 -16.19 -14.73
N ILE A 258 13.56 -15.74 -13.72
CA ILE A 258 13.89 -14.62 -12.83
C ILE A 258 13.66 -15.07 -11.40
N ASN A 259 14.60 -14.78 -10.52
CA ASN A 259 14.58 -15.18 -9.11
C ASN A 259 14.24 -14.02 -8.16
N SER A 260 14.41 -12.75 -8.61
CA SER A 260 14.18 -11.52 -7.85
C SER A 260 12.96 -10.74 -8.32
#